data_252fe1d9bed8a5091b2f85b423d825ab
#
_entry.id   252fe1d9bed8a5091b2f85b423d825ab
#
_cell.length_a   1.000
_cell.length_b   1.000
_cell.length_c   1.000
_cell.angle_alpha   90.00
_cell.angle_beta   90.00
_cell.angle_gamma   90.00
#
_symmetry.space_group_name_H-M   'P 1'
#
loop_
_entity.id
_entity.type
_entity.pdbx_description
1 polymer ?
#
loop_
_entity_poly.entity_id
_entity_poly.type
_entity_poly.pdbx_seq_one_letter_code
_entity_poly.pdbx_strand_id
1 'polypeptide(L)'
;MHFCRLCSAHPNPELTLNGTLIPVVEQTKFLRVIFDNKLLFLPHIRYLKEKCVKALNLLRVVAHTTWGADQHTLLHLYRSLVRSKLDYCSIIYGSAQESYLHILDPIQNHALRLCLGAFRTSPASSMCVQANKPPLYIRRRMLSIQGYTPA
;
A
#
# COMPACT_ATOMS: atom_id res chain seq x y z
N MET A 1 -12.44 18.68 -6.89
CA MET A 1 -11.35 18.06 -7.67
C MET A 1 -11.92 17.59 -8.99
N HIS A 2 -11.23 17.84 -10.10
CA HIS A 2 -11.63 17.41 -11.44
C HIS A 2 -10.74 16.22 -11.86
N PHE A 3 -11.35 15.10 -12.25
CA PHE A 3 -10.64 13.91 -12.72
C PHE A 3 -10.59 13.90 -14.24
N CYS A 4 -9.39 13.88 -14.81
CA CYS A 4 -9.19 13.80 -16.25
C CYS A 4 -8.01 12.90 -16.58
N ARG A 5 -8.25 11.84 -17.36
CA ARG A 5 -7.21 10.92 -17.86
C ARG A 5 -6.67 11.29 -19.24
N LEU A 6 -7.18 12.36 -19.86
CA LEU A 6 -6.74 12.79 -21.17
C LEU A 6 -5.28 13.27 -21.12
N CYS A 7 -4.52 12.94 -22.15
CA CYS A 7 -3.11 13.35 -22.28
C CYS A 7 -2.98 14.82 -22.71
N SER A 8 -4.01 15.41 -23.33
CA SER A 8 -4.04 16.81 -23.74
C SER A 8 -4.38 17.74 -22.58
N ALA A 9 -3.80 18.93 -22.59
CA ALA A 9 -4.16 19.97 -21.62
C ALA A 9 -5.65 20.26 -21.72
N HIS A 10 -6.36 20.01 -20.64
CA HIS A 10 -7.80 20.27 -20.55
C HIS A 10 -8.02 21.41 -19.55
N PRO A 11 -8.72 22.49 -19.93
CA PRO A 11 -9.01 23.57 -19.00
C PRO A 11 -9.85 23.04 -17.83
N ASN A 12 -9.49 23.44 -16.62
CA ASN A 12 -10.28 23.10 -15.45
C ASN A 12 -11.63 23.84 -15.51
N PRO A 13 -12.75 23.18 -15.23
CA PRO A 13 -14.04 23.84 -15.20
C PRO A 13 -14.08 24.87 -14.04
N GLU A 14 -14.55 26.07 -14.35
CA GLU A 14 -14.84 27.08 -13.32
C GLU A 14 -16.19 26.76 -12.69
N LEU A 15 -16.15 26.34 -11.44
CA LEU A 15 -17.36 26.03 -10.66
C LEU A 15 -17.54 27.08 -9.58
N THR A 16 -18.75 27.60 -9.48
CA THR A 16 -19.14 28.54 -8.41
C THR A 16 -20.24 27.94 -7.54
N LEU A 17 -20.13 28.15 -6.23
CA LEU A 17 -21.16 27.82 -5.26
C LEU A 17 -21.52 29.07 -4.47
N ASN A 18 -22.78 29.47 -4.52
CA ASN A 18 -23.27 30.71 -3.87
C ASN A 18 -22.41 31.95 -4.19
N GLY A 19 -21.98 32.09 -5.47
CA GLY A 19 -21.16 33.21 -5.90
C GLY A 19 -19.66 33.10 -5.54
N THR A 20 -19.23 32.05 -4.84
CA THR A 20 -17.84 31.78 -4.47
C THR A 20 -17.22 30.78 -5.44
N LEU A 21 -16.06 31.13 -6.04
CA LEU A 21 -15.34 30.24 -6.92
C LEU A 21 -14.75 29.06 -6.12
N ILE A 22 -15.02 27.83 -6.57
CA ILE A 22 -14.48 26.61 -5.94
C ILE A 22 -13.08 26.35 -6.49
N PRO A 23 -12.03 26.34 -5.63
CA PRO A 23 -10.67 26.10 -6.10
C PRO A 23 -10.51 24.66 -6.59
N VAL A 24 -9.87 24.48 -7.75
CA VAL A 24 -9.49 23.15 -8.25
C VAL A 24 -8.21 22.70 -7.57
N VAL A 25 -8.26 21.54 -6.91
CA VAL A 25 -7.11 20.93 -6.25
C VAL A 25 -6.61 19.74 -7.07
N GLU A 26 -5.29 19.56 -7.16
CA GLU A 26 -4.68 18.47 -7.90
C GLU A 26 -4.74 17.12 -7.16
N GLN A 27 -4.75 17.17 -5.83
CA GLN A 27 -4.81 15.99 -4.97
C GLN A 27 -5.82 16.21 -3.85
N THR A 28 -6.56 15.18 -3.52
CA THR A 28 -7.46 15.20 -2.37
C THR A 28 -7.36 13.89 -1.59
N LYS A 29 -7.49 13.98 -0.28
CA LYS A 29 -7.49 12.81 0.60
C LYS A 29 -8.92 12.51 1.02
N PHE A 30 -9.42 11.35 0.60
CA PHE A 30 -10.75 10.86 0.98
C PHE A 30 -10.64 9.43 1.54
N LEU A 31 -11.23 9.15 2.68
CA LEU A 31 -11.17 7.87 3.38
C LEU A 31 -9.73 7.29 3.46
N ARG A 32 -8.75 8.15 3.78
CA ARG A 32 -7.32 7.84 3.87
C ARG A 32 -6.65 7.47 2.54
N VAL A 33 -7.35 7.48 1.41
CA VAL A 33 -6.79 7.33 0.07
C VAL A 33 -6.52 8.71 -0.49
N ILE A 34 -5.34 8.90 -1.09
CA ILE A 34 -4.99 10.13 -1.81
C ILE A 34 -5.33 9.90 -3.27
N PHE A 35 -6.27 10.68 -3.78
CA PHE A 35 -6.66 10.71 -5.18
C PHE A 35 -5.90 11.84 -5.86
N ASP A 36 -5.31 11.56 -6.99
CA ASP A 36 -4.74 12.52 -7.92
C ASP A 36 -5.69 12.73 -9.10
N ASN A 37 -5.59 13.85 -9.76
CA ASN A 37 -6.48 14.23 -10.89
C ASN A 37 -6.46 13.22 -12.04
N LYS A 38 -5.35 12.48 -12.23
CA LYS A 38 -5.20 11.46 -13.29
C LYS A 38 -5.53 10.03 -12.81
N LEU A 39 -5.84 9.84 -11.52
CA LEU A 39 -6.09 8.54 -10.90
C LEU A 39 -4.93 7.53 -11.09
N LEU A 40 -3.69 8.02 -11.06
CA LEU A 40 -2.48 7.20 -11.16
C LEU A 40 -2.10 6.58 -9.82
N PHE A 41 -2.60 7.13 -8.70
CA PHE A 41 -2.36 6.71 -7.32
C PHE A 41 -0.89 6.73 -6.88
N LEU A 42 0.03 7.31 -7.65
CA LEU A 42 1.44 7.40 -7.26
C LEU A 42 1.65 8.16 -5.94
N PRO A 43 0.99 9.32 -5.69
CA PRO A 43 1.08 10.01 -4.40
C PRO A 43 0.58 9.14 -3.24
N HIS A 44 -0.49 8.38 -3.45
CA HIS A 44 -1.02 7.45 -2.45
C HIS A 44 -0.05 6.32 -2.14
N ILE A 45 0.56 5.71 -3.15
CA ILE A 45 1.52 4.61 -3.00
C ILE A 45 2.77 5.08 -2.24
N ARG A 46 3.26 6.29 -2.51
CA ARG A 46 4.36 6.89 -1.75
C ARG A 46 3.99 7.13 -0.29
N TYR A 47 2.83 7.72 -0.04
CA TYR A 47 2.30 7.90 1.32
C TYR A 47 2.16 6.57 2.07
N LEU A 48 1.64 5.54 1.40
CA LEU A 48 1.50 4.20 1.96
C LEU A 48 2.86 3.58 2.31
N LYS A 49 3.85 3.73 1.41
CA LYS A 49 5.24 3.32 1.65
C LYS A 49 5.80 3.93 2.94
N GLU A 50 5.67 5.24 3.11
CA GLU A 50 6.15 5.93 4.32
C GLU A 50 5.48 5.42 5.59
N LYS A 51 4.17 5.20 5.56
CA LYS A 51 3.42 4.63 6.68
C LYS A 51 3.86 3.21 7.03
N CYS A 52 4.16 2.40 6.01
CA CYS A 52 4.65 1.04 6.20
C CYS A 52 6.10 1.02 6.70
N VAL A 53 6.96 1.94 6.26
CA VAL A 53 8.35 2.06 6.77
C VAL A 53 8.34 2.40 8.26
N LYS A 54 7.46 3.29 8.72
CA LYS A 54 7.30 3.58 10.15
C LYS A 54 6.88 2.32 10.94
N ALA A 55 5.98 1.53 10.39
CA ALA A 55 5.56 0.26 11.00
C ALA A 55 6.69 -0.79 11.00
N LEU A 56 7.52 -0.82 9.95
CA LEU A 56 8.71 -1.69 9.90
C LEU A 56 9.74 -1.33 10.98
N ASN A 57 9.91 -0.05 11.28
CA ASN A 57 10.82 0.38 12.35
C ASN A 57 10.35 -0.13 13.72
N LEU A 58 9.04 -0.10 14.00
CA LEU A 58 8.48 -0.71 15.20
C LEU A 58 8.71 -2.23 15.23
N LEU A 59 8.45 -2.90 14.09
CA LEU A 59 8.69 -4.35 13.99
C LEU A 59 10.14 -4.69 14.22
N ARG A 60 11.10 -3.86 13.74
CA ARG A 60 12.54 -4.05 13.95
C ARG A 60 12.94 -3.96 15.42
N VAL A 61 12.34 -3.06 16.19
CA VAL A 61 12.59 -2.95 17.64
C VAL A 61 12.17 -4.22 18.36
N VAL A 62 11.00 -4.78 18.01
CA VAL A 62 10.46 -5.99 18.64
C VAL A 62 11.18 -7.26 18.15
N ALA A 63 11.77 -7.25 16.96
CA ALA A 63 12.53 -8.36 16.37
C ALA A 63 13.99 -8.41 16.85
N HIS A 64 14.26 -8.02 18.11
CA HIS A 64 15.62 -8.01 18.65
C HIS A 64 16.12 -9.44 18.96
N THR A 65 17.42 -9.71 18.70
CA THR A 65 17.99 -11.06 18.77
C THR A 65 18.07 -11.64 20.17
N THR A 66 18.20 -10.79 21.21
CA THR A 66 18.40 -11.25 22.60
C THR A 66 17.13 -11.28 23.45
N TRP A 67 16.16 -10.39 23.15
CA TRP A 67 14.92 -10.26 23.94
C TRP A 67 13.68 -10.14 23.05
N GLY A 68 13.85 -10.31 21.74
CA GLY A 68 12.76 -10.13 20.77
C GLY A 68 11.68 -11.21 20.86
N ALA A 69 10.54 -10.89 20.26
CA ALA A 69 9.42 -11.81 20.17
C ALA A 69 9.75 -13.02 19.28
N ASP A 70 9.10 -14.14 19.53
CA ASP A 70 9.18 -15.32 18.69
C ASP A 70 8.63 -15.07 17.27
N GLN A 71 8.99 -15.94 16.33
CA GLN A 71 8.62 -15.82 14.92
C GLN A 71 7.11 -15.72 14.72
N HIS A 72 6.32 -16.47 15.48
CA HIS A 72 4.86 -16.45 15.35
C HIS A 72 4.28 -15.09 15.73
N THR A 73 4.72 -14.53 16.86
CA THR A 73 4.34 -13.20 17.33
C THR A 73 4.76 -12.11 16.32
N LEU A 74 5.99 -12.21 15.77
CA LEU A 74 6.46 -11.26 14.74
C LEU A 74 5.61 -11.31 13.48
N LEU A 75 5.19 -12.49 13.02
CA LEU A 75 4.27 -12.65 11.89
C LEU A 75 2.87 -12.10 12.18
N HIS A 76 2.39 -12.19 13.43
CA HIS A 76 1.15 -11.54 13.86
C HIS A 76 1.27 -10.01 13.83
N LEU A 77 2.36 -9.46 14.35
CA LEU A 77 2.65 -8.02 14.31
C LEU A 77 2.80 -7.51 12.87
N TYR A 78 3.49 -8.27 12.02
CA TYR A 78 3.54 -7.95 10.59
C TYR A 78 2.14 -7.85 9.97
N ARG A 79 1.26 -8.82 10.27
CA ARG A 79 -0.11 -8.84 9.75
C ARG A 79 -0.91 -7.62 10.19
N SER A 80 -0.84 -7.28 11.47
CA SER A 80 -1.60 -6.16 12.04
C SER A 80 -1.02 -4.79 11.69
N LEU A 81 0.30 -4.61 11.70
CA LEU A 81 0.94 -3.30 11.55
C LEU A 81 1.26 -2.93 10.11
N VAL A 82 1.66 -3.90 9.29
CA VAL A 82 2.13 -3.66 7.91
C VAL A 82 1.09 -4.13 6.90
N ARG A 83 0.70 -5.42 6.99
CA ARG A 83 -0.19 -6.03 6.00
C ARG A 83 -1.57 -5.36 5.96
N SER A 84 -2.14 -5.03 7.11
CA SER A 84 -3.42 -4.34 7.20
C SER A 84 -3.43 -3.00 6.45
N LYS A 85 -2.31 -2.26 6.49
CA LYS A 85 -2.17 -1.00 5.73
C LYS A 85 -2.07 -1.23 4.23
N LEU A 86 -1.36 -2.29 3.82
CA LEU A 86 -1.21 -2.66 2.40
C LEU A 86 -2.50 -3.22 1.80
N ASP A 87 -3.31 -3.92 2.60
CA ASP A 87 -4.59 -4.49 2.17
C ASP A 87 -5.70 -3.43 2.13
N TYR A 88 -5.61 -2.38 2.99
CA TYR A 88 -6.62 -1.33 3.04
C TYR A 88 -6.74 -0.59 1.71
N CYS A 89 -7.94 -0.57 1.15
CA CYS A 89 -8.26 0.03 -0.14
C CYS A 89 -7.40 -0.47 -1.32
N SER A 90 -6.79 -1.67 -1.20
CA SER A 90 -5.95 -2.25 -2.25
C SER A 90 -6.71 -2.48 -3.56
N ILE A 91 -8.02 -2.64 -3.52
CA ILE A 91 -8.89 -2.74 -4.71
C ILE A 91 -8.88 -1.42 -5.50
N ILE A 92 -8.87 -0.28 -4.80
CA ILE A 92 -8.91 1.05 -5.43
C ILE A 92 -7.55 1.36 -6.07
N TYR A 93 -6.46 1.40 -5.27
CA TYR A 93 -5.14 1.74 -5.80
C TYR A 93 -4.48 0.59 -6.57
N GLY A 94 -5.03 -0.62 -6.49
CA GLY A 94 -4.61 -1.78 -7.27
C GLY A 94 -4.78 -1.63 -8.78
N SER A 95 -5.59 -0.66 -9.22
CA SER A 95 -5.72 -0.24 -10.63
C SER A 95 -4.56 0.64 -11.12
N ALA A 96 -3.63 1.02 -10.23
CA ALA A 96 -2.44 1.78 -10.59
C ALA A 96 -1.51 0.99 -11.52
N GLN A 97 -0.64 1.70 -12.22
CA GLN A 97 0.39 1.08 -13.05
C GLN A 97 1.27 0.14 -12.23
N GLU A 98 1.59 -1.03 -12.78
CA GLU A 98 2.32 -2.10 -12.10
C GLU A 98 3.68 -1.64 -11.56
N SER A 99 4.39 -0.79 -12.31
CA SER A 99 5.67 -0.19 -11.87
C SER A 99 5.53 0.61 -10.56
N TYR A 100 4.39 1.26 -10.34
CA TYR A 100 4.14 1.98 -9.09
C TYR A 100 3.81 1.02 -7.95
N LEU A 101 3.08 -0.06 -8.23
CA LEU A 101 2.75 -1.09 -7.24
C LEU A 101 3.98 -1.83 -6.75
N HIS A 102 4.98 -2.05 -7.60
CA HIS A 102 6.27 -2.66 -7.24
C HIS A 102 7.07 -1.85 -6.21
N ILE A 103 6.77 -0.55 -6.02
CA ILE A 103 7.37 0.26 -4.96
C ILE A 103 7.09 -0.30 -3.56
N LEU A 104 6.01 -1.09 -3.41
CA LEU A 104 5.59 -1.68 -2.13
C LEU A 104 6.21 -3.06 -1.87
N ASP A 105 6.69 -3.78 -2.88
CA ASP A 105 7.23 -5.13 -2.72
C ASP A 105 8.44 -5.21 -1.77
N PRO A 106 9.41 -4.26 -1.79
CA PRO A 106 10.50 -4.25 -0.84
C PRO A 106 10.06 -4.18 0.62
N ILE A 107 8.91 -3.57 0.90
CA ILE A 107 8.35 -3.45 2.26
C ILE A 107 7.97 -4.83 2.80
N GLN A 108 7.22 -5.61 2.01
CA GLN A 108 6.86 -6.97 2.38
C GLN A 108 8.11 -7.83 2.56
N ASN A 109 9.04 -7.77 1.62
CA ASN A 109 10.27 -8.56 1.67
C ASN A 109 11.11 -8.23 2.90
N HIS A 110 11.23 -6.94 3.25
CA HIS A 110 11.94 -6.51 4.44
C HIS A 110 11.23 -6.97 5.72
N ALA A 111 9.91 -6.84 5.78
CA ALA A 111 9.13 -7.30 6.93
C ALA A 111 9.27 -8.81 7.15
N LEU A 112 9.17 -9.61 6.09
CA LEU A 112 9.32 -11.06 6.17
C LEU A 112 10.74 -11.47 6.61
N ARG A 113 11.79 -10.78 6.12
CA ARG A 113 13.16 -11.01 6.61
C ARG A 113 13.29 -10.79 8.10
N LEU A 114 12.71 -9.72 8.63
CA LEU A 114 12.71 -9.45 10.06
C LEU A 114 11.98 -10.52 10.85
N CYS A 115 10.79 -10.96 10.36
CA CYS A 115 9.99 -11.97 11.07
C CYS A 115 10.62 -13.36 11.07
N LEU A 116 11.29 -13.72 9.96
CA LEU A 116 11.88 -15.07 9.79
C LEU A 116 13.33 -15.15 10.23
N GLY A 117 13.97 -14.02 10.58
CA GLY A 117 15.42 -13.98 10.81
C GLY A 117 16.23 -14.34 9.55
N ALA A 118 15.66 -14.15 8.36
CA ALA A 118 16.24 -14.60 7.11
C ALA A 118 17.39 -13.68 6.65
N PHE A 119 18.39 -14.28 6.00
CA PHE A 119 19.53 -13.54 5.44
C PHE A 119 19.10 -12.56 4.35
N ARG A 120 19.92 -11.53 4.13
CA ARG A 120 19.68 -10.51 3.09
C ARG A 120 19.59 -11.13 1.69
N THR A 121 20.31 -12.22 1.45
CA THR A 121 20.36 -12.96 0.18
C THR A 121 19.19 -13.90 -0.04
N SER A 122 18.37 -14.17 0.99
CA SER A 122 17.24 -15.10 0.88
C SER A 122 16.23 -14.63 -0.18
N PRO A 123 15.82 -15.54 -1.10
CA PRO A 123 14.86 -15.21 -2.15
C PRO A 123 13.49 -14.80 -1.56
N ALA A 124 12.86 -13.79 -2.15
CA ALA A 124 11.56 -13.30 -1.70
C ALA A 124 10.46 -14.38 -1.78
N SER A 125 10.49 -15.20 -2.82
CA SER A 125 9.54 -16.32 -3.01
C SER A 125 9.60 -17.33 -1.87
N SER A 126 10.81 -17.76 -1.49
CA SER A 126 11.01 -18.71 -0.40
C SER A 126 10.50 -18.18 0.94
N MET A 127 10.75 -16.89 1.22
CA MET A 127 10.23 -16.24 2.42
C MET A 127 8.70 -16.17 2.44
N CYS A 128 8.07 -15.90 1.30
CA CYS A 128 6.62 -15.90 1.17
C CYS A 128 6.01 -17.28 1.47
N VAL A 129 6.63 -18.35 0.99
CA VAL A 129 6.22 -19.74 1.26
C VAL A 129 6.42 -20.07 2.73
N GLN A 130 7.60 -19.83 3.29
CA GLN A 130 7.91 -20.13 4.71
C GLN A 130 6.99 -19.37 5.67
N ALA A 131 6.67 -18.11 5.38
CA ALA A 131 5.75 -17.32 6.19
C ALA A 131 4.28 -17.66 5.94
N ASN A 132 3.96 -18.48 4.95
CA ASN A 132 2.61 -18.72 4.45
C ASN A 132 1.88 -17.40 4.14
N LYS A 133 2.57 -16.50 3.42
CA LYS A 133 2.06 -15.18 3.00
C LYS A 133 2.28 -14.99 1.52
N PRO A 134 1.21 -14.85 0.73
CA PRO A 134 1.35 -14.64 -0.71
C PRO A 134 2.03 -13.30 -1.01
N PRO A 135 2.76 -13.19 -2.14
CA PRO A 135 3.26 -11.94 -2.67
C PRO A 135 2.15 -10.90 -2.84
N LEU A 136 2.50 -9.59 -2.79
CA LEU A 136 1.51 -8.51 -2.80
C LEU A 136 0.62 -8.52 -4.04
N TYR A 137 1.16 -8.86 -5.22
CA TYR A 137 0.39 -8.89 -6.45
C TYR A 137 -0.71 -9.98 -6.42
N ILE A 138 -0.39 -11.19 -5.90
CA ILE A 138 -1.38 -12.27 -5.72
C ILE A 138 -2.42 -11.83 -4.69
N ARG A 139 -1.98 -11.25 -3.57
CA ARG A 139 -2.90 -10.81 -2.52
C ARG A 139 -3.89 -9.74 -3.02
N ARG A 140 -3.42 -8.75 -3.78
CA ARG A 140 -4.29 -7.73 -4.38
C ARG A 140 -5.33 -8.37 -5.30
N ARG A 141 -4.92 -9.33 -6.15
CA ARG A 141 -5.86 -10.08 -7.00
C ARG A 141 -6.90 -10.84 -6.19
N MET A 142 -6.48 -11.55 -5.13
CA MET A 142 -7.42 -12.27 -4.25
C MET A 142 -8.45 -11.32 -3.63
N LEU A 143 -8.01 -10.16 -3.12
CA LEU A 143 -8.90 -9.18 -2.52
C LEU A 143 -9.87 -8.57 -3.55
N SER A 144 -9.41 -8.33 -4.77
CA SER A 144 -10.28 -7.86 -5.85
C SER A 144 -11.39 -8.88 -6.18
N ILE A 145 -11.05 -10.15 -6.25
CA ILE A 145 -12.03 -11.22 -6.52
C ILE A 145 -13.02 -11.33 -5.36
N GLN A 146 -12.56 -11.32 -4.11
CA GLN A 146 -13.43 -11.40 -2.93
C GLN A 146 -14.38 -10.20 -2.82
N GLY A 147 -13.95 -9.00 -3.23
CA GLY A 147 -14.80 -7.81 -3.25
C GLY A 147 -15.87 -7.81 -4.35
N TYR A 148 -15.76 -8.70 -5.33
CA TYR A 148 -16.74 -8.87 -6.43
C TYR A 148 -17.68 -10.05 -6.24
N THR A 149 -17.57 -10.85 -5.18
CA THR A 149 -18.55 -11.89 -4.89
C THR A 149 -19.86 -11.22 -4.46
N PRO A 150 -20.93 -11.26 -5.28
CA PRO A 150 -22.24 -10.79 -4.83
C PRO A 150 -22.69 -11.67 -3.66
N ALA A 151 -23.30 -11.06 -2.66
CA ALA A 151 -23.93 -11.74 -1.53
C ALA A 151 -25.11 -12.58 -2.02
#